data_009949fa81b1202d09932a662e4321ab
#
_entry.id   009949fa81b1202d09932a662e4321ab
#
_cell.length_a   1.000
_cell.length_b   1.000
_cell.length_c   1.000
_cell.angle_alpha   90.00
_cell.angle_beta   90.00
_cell.angle_gamma   90.00
#
_symmetry.space_group_name_H-M   'P 1'
#
loop_
_entity.id
_entity.type
_entity.pdbx_description
1 polymer ?
#
loop_
_entity_poly.entity_id
_entity_poly.type
_entity_poly.pdbx_seq_one_letter_code
_entity_poly.pdbx_strand_id
1 'polypeptide(L)'
;MPAEVLEVYTKELARRANPSALHAVGQAARMRIEEAREGIARAVGAATSSEVIFTSGGTEADNFALKGLYLARNGGTFTAPARPRVLTTTIEHPAIIETVEWLEAQGAEAVYLDVDSTGRLDLDAALTELRRDPERTALISVMAANNEIGTLQPIAEIGEVAAELGIPFHVDAVQALGQIPLDFAALKATAMTITAHKIGGPVGVGALLLGRGATPAPILHGGGQERSVRSGTLDVAGAVAFAAAVDLVTTDLEARSARLSELRDRLIAGIESSIDGAVLSGPRGADRLPANAHFTFPGCEGDSLLFGLDARGLATSTGSACSAGVSRPSHVLLACGLDEDSARTTQRFTLGHDTTEADVDALLAALPEVVEQARRAGMVSATPRWMQGAS
;
A
#
# COMPACT_ATOMS: atom_id res chain seq x y z
N MET A 1 -0.24 12.88 12.39
CA MET A 1 -1.74 13.01 12.40
C MET A 1 -2.07 14.49 12.36
N PRO A 2 -2.85 14.98 11.40
CA PRO A 2 -3.33 16.36 11.34
C PRO A 2 -4.11 16.76 12.60
N ALA A 3 -4.11 18.06 12.94
CA ALA A 3 -4.73 18.56 14.17
C ALA A 3 -6.24 18.28 14.22
N GLU A 4 -6.92 18.43 13.10
CA GLU A 4 -8.36 18.18 12.95
C GLU A 4 -8.70 16.71 13.22
N VAL A 5 -7.90 15.77 12.71
CA VAL A 5 -8.09 14.34 12.95
C VAL A 5 -7.78 13.99 14.40
N LEU A 6 -6.73 14.59 14.99
CA LEU A 6 -6.37 14.38 16.39
C LEU A 6 -7.47 14.87 17.34
N GLU A 7 -8.07 16.04 17.06
CA GLU A 7 -9.19 16.57 17.85
C GLU A 7 -10.39 15.62 17.83
N VAL A 8 -10.78 15.16 16.64
CA VAL A 8 -11.87 14.18 16.49
C VAL A 8 -11.56 12.91 17.26
N TYR A 9 -10.35 12.37 17.11
CA TYR A 9 -9.92 11.13 17.76
C TYR A 9 -9.94 11.24 19.29
N THR A 10 -9.36 12.30 19.86
CA THR A 10 -9.33 12.51 21.31
C THR A 10 -10.70 12.71 21.90
N LYS A 11 -11.61 13.41 21.20
CA LYS A 11 -13.00 13.58 21.60
C LYS A 11 -13.75 12.25 21.66
N GLU A 12 -13.53 11.36 20.70
CA GLU A 12 -14.15 10.04 20.69
C GLU A 12 -13.56 9.09 21.74
N LEU A 13 -12.26 9.13 22.00
CA LEU A 13 -11.60 8.34 23.06
C LEU A 13 -12.16 8.67 24.46
N ALA A 14 -12.62 9.90 24.69
CA ALA A 14 -13.23 10.30 25.95
C ALA A 14 -14.66 9.75 26.13
N ARG A 15 -15.26 9.16 25.10
CA ARG A 15 -16.63 8.64 25.13
C ARG A 15 -16.68 7.17 25.50
N ARG A 16 -17.74 6.79 26.23
CA ARG A 16 -18.05 5.37 26.46
C ARG A 16 -18.61 4.78 25.16
N ALA A 17 -18.06 3.67 24.72
CA ALA A 17 -18.40 3.09 23.44
C ALA A 17 -18.41 1.55 23.47
N ASN A 18 -19.61 0.95 23.40
CA ASN A 18 -19.80 -0.43 22.95
C ASN A 18 -20.97 -0.42 21.97
N PRO A 19 -20.72 -0.42 20.66
CA PRO A 19 -21.75 -0.30 19.63
C PRO A 19 -22.71 -1.50 19.57
N SER A 20 -22.36 -2.61 20.21
CA SER A 20 -23.23 -3.79 20.31
C SER A 20 -24.24 -3.72 21.46
N ALA A 21 -24.11 -2.72 22.36
CA ALA A 21 -25.03 -2.58 23.48
C ALA A 21 -26.36 -1.94 23.05
N LEU A 22 -27.48 -2.45 23.60
CA LEU A 22 -28.84 -2.04 23.22
C LEU A 22 -29.30 -0.73 23.88
N HIS A 23 -28.63 -0.29 24.93
CA HIS A 23 -28.97 0.98 25.62
C HIS A 23 -28.53 2.21 24.82
N ALA A 24 -29.05 3.40 25.16
CA ALA A 24 -28.85 4.65 24.42
C ALA A 24 -27.38 4.99 24.14
N VAL A 25 -26.45 4.72 25.09
CA VAL A 25 -25.01 4.96 24.87
C VAL A 25 -24.43 4.05 23.79
N GLY A 26 -24.84 2.79 23.77
CA GLY A 26 -24.41 1.84 22.74
C GLY A 26 -24.99 2.19 21.37
N GLN A 27 -26.27 2.56 21.31
CA GLN A 27 -26.91 3.02 20.07
C GLN A 27 -26.22 4.27 19.51
N ALA A 28 -25.88 5.25 20.37
CA ALA A 28 -25.12 6.43 19.95
C ALA A 28 -23.71 6.08 19.43
N ALA A 29 -23.03 5.08 20.02
CA ALA A 29 -21.75 4.59 19.51
C ALA A 29 -21.91 3.93 18.13
N ARG A 30 -22.96 3.13 17.96
CA ARG A 30 -23.30 2.50 16.68
C ARG A 30 -23.60 3.53 15.60
N MET A 31 -24.38 4.57 15.89
CA MET A 31 -24.65 5.65 14.92
C MET A 31 -23.36 6.28 14.42
N ARG A 32 -22.41 6.59 15.30
CA ARG A 32 -21.13 7.20 14.89
C ARG A 32 -20.29 6.29 14.00
N ILE A 33 -20.31 4.98 14.24
CA ILE A 33 -19.65 4.00 13.34
C ILE A 33 -20.32 4.00 11.98
N GLU A 34 -21.65 3.99 11.92
CA GLU A 34 -22.36 3.99 10.64
C GLU A 34 -22.14 5.32 9.88
N GLU A 35 -22.13 6.46 10.55
CA GLU A 35 -21.76 7.76 9.96
C GLU A 35 -20.33 7.74 9.39
N ALA A 36 -19.39 7.18 10.15
CA ALA A 36 -17.99 7.01 9.69
C ALA A 36 -17.91 6.09 8.45
N ARG A 37 -18.66 4.98 8.48
CA ARG A 37 -18.76 4.03 7.38
C ARG A 37 -19.33 4.67 6.12
N GLU A 38 -20.40 5.47 6.24
CA GLU A 38 -21.01 6.24 5.14
C GLU A 38 -20.05 7.27 4.56
N GLY A 39 -19.29 7.97 5.41
CA GLY A 39 -18.28 8.93 4.98
C GLY A 39 -17.19 8.27 4.13
N ILE A 40 -16.63 7.16 4.62
CA ILE A 40 -15.61 6.39 3.89
C ILE A 40 -16.19 5.86 2.58
N ALA A 41 -17.36 5.22 2.61
CA ALA A 41 -17.99 4.65 1.41
C ALA A 41 -18.16 5.69 0.31
N ARG A 42 -18.65 6.89 0.66
CA ARG A 42 -18.84 8.00 -0.29
C ARG A 42 -17.52 8.47 -0.88
N ALA A 43 -16.50 8.61 -0.05
CA ALA A 43 -15.20 9.12 -0.47
C ALA A 43 -14.44 8.21 -1.45
N VAL A 44 -14.68 6.89 -1.38
CA VAL A 44 -14.01 5.90 -2.22
C VAL A 44 -14.94 5.28 -3.28
N GLY A 45 -16.11 5.89 -3.53
CA GLY A 45 -17.02 5.44 -4.59
C GLY A 45 -17.65 4.05 -4.33
N ALA A 46 -17.82 3.65 -3.06
CA ALA A 46 -18.56 2.43 -2.75
C ALA A 46 -20.07 2.64 -2.96
N ALA A 47 -20.77 1.62 -3.45
CA ALA A 47 -22.18 1.71 -3.77
C ALA A 47 -23.07 1.85 -2.50
N THR A 48 -22.62 1.28 -1.39
CA THR A 48 -23.30 1.38 -0.08
C THR A 48 -22.30 1.37 1.06
N SER A 49 -22.65 1.98 2.20
CA SER A 49 -21.85 1.94 3.42
C SER A 49 -21.61 0.52 3.93
N SER A 50 -22.53 -0.40 3.69
CA SER A 50 -22.36 -1.81 4.10
C SER A 50 -21.21 -2.54 3.40
N GLU A 51 -20.63 -1.98 2.34
CA GLU A 51 -19.45 -2.54 1.69
C GLU A 51 -18.16 -2.27 2.46
N VAL A 52 -18.15 -1.30 3.39
CA VAL A 52 -16.99 -1.00 4.23
C VAL A 52 -16.98 -1.89 5.47
N ILE A 53 -15.95 -2.69 5.66
CA ILE A 53 -15.70 -3.57 6.82
C ILE A 53 -14.49 -3.02 7.57
N PHE A 54 -14.66 -2.59 8.82
CA PHE A 54 -13.53 -2.11 9.63
C PHE A 54 -12.61 -3.24 10.04
N THR A 55 -11.31 -2.99 9.93
CA THR A 55 -10.21 -3.89 10.29
C THR A 55 -9.21 -3.16 11.19
N SER A 56 -8.18 -3.86 11.68
CA SER A 56 -7.08 -3.24 12.44
C SER A 56 -6.02 -2.57 11.58
N GLY A 57 -6.16 -2.62 10.26
CA GLY A 57 -5.22 -2.02 9.30
C GLY A 57 -5.21 -2.74 7.97
N GLY A 58 -4.33 -2.31 7.05
CA GLY A 58 -4.20 -2.88 5.71
C GLY A 58 -3.84 -4.36 5.73
N THR A 59 -2.85 -4.76 6.52
CA THR A 59 -2.42 -6.16 6.61
C THR A 59 -3.54 -7.11 7.01
N GLU A 60 -4.40 -6.74 7.98
CA GLU A 60 -5.57 -7.55 8.32
C GLU A 60 -6.56 -7.59 7.14
N ALA A 61 -6.82 -6.46 6.51
CA ALA A 61 -7.74 -6.36 5.38
C ALA A 61 -7.29 -7.21 4.18
N ASP A 62 -6.00 -7.16 3.82
CA ASP A 62 -5.40 -7.99 2.75
C ASP A 62 -5.54 -9.48 3.04
N ASN A 63 -5.20 -9.90 4.28
CA ASN A 63 -5.36 -11.29 4.70
C ASN A 63 -6.81 -11.75 4.63
N PHE A 64 -7.77 -10.91 5.06
CA PHE A 64 -9.20 -11.22 4.95
C PHE A 64 -9.64 -11.34 3.50
N ALA A 65 -9.19 -10.44 2.63
CA ALA A 65 -9.50 -10.49 1.20
C ALA A 65 -8.97 -11.79 0.58
N LEU A 66 -7.66 -12.02 0.64
CA LEU A 66 -7.04 -13.14 -0.06
C LEU A 66 -7.48 -14.50 0.50
N LYS A 67 -7.30 -14.72 1.81
CA LYS A 67 -7.65 -15.99 2.44
C LYS A 67 -9.15 -16.25 2.40
N GLY A 68 -9.95 -15.21 2.68
CA GLY A 68 -11.40 -15.32 2.72
C GLY A 68 -12.00 -15.60 1.34
N LEU A 69 -11.56 -14.91 0.29
CA LEU A 69 -12.02 -15.15 -1.08
C LEU A 69 -11.54 -16.50 -1.61
N TYR A 70 -10.27 -16.86 -1.37
CA TYR A 70 -9.75 -18.16 -1.76
C TYR A 70 -10.56 -19.31 -1.15
N LEU A 71 -10.79 -19.30 0.16
CA LEU A 71 -11.61 -20.31 0.84
C LEU A 71 -13.03 -20.34 0.31
N ALA A 72 -13.68 -19.20 0.12
CA ALA A 72 -15.04 -19.15 -0.40
C ALA A 72 -15.15 -19.76 -1.79
N ARG A 73 -14.18 -19.52 -2.67
CA ARG A 73 -14.12 -20.07 -4.04
C ARG A 73 -13.84 -21.57 -4.06
N ASN A 74 -13.30 -22.12 -2.96
CA ASN A 74 -12.94 -23.54 -2.81
C ASN A 74 -13.81 -24.28 -1.79
N GLY A 75 -15.04 -23.81 -1.53
CA GLY A 75 -15.99 -24.49 -0.66
C GLY A 75 -15.57 -24.54 0.82
N GLY A 76 -14.74 -23.61 1.27
CA GLY A 76 -14.27 -23.49 2.66
C GLY A 76 -13.13 -24.45 3.02
N THR A 77 -12.43 -25.02 2.03
CA THR A 77 -11.36 -25.99 2.25
C THR A 77 -10.08 -25.61 1.47
N PHE A 78 -8.93 -26.01 2.00
CA PHE A 78 -7.64 -25.99 1.29
C PHE A 78 -7.32 -27.35 0.66
N THR A 79 -8.04 -28.41 1.02
CA THR A 79 -7.78 -29.77 0.51
C THR A 79 -8.40 -29.95 -0.88
N ALA A 80 -7.56 -30.27 -1.86
CA ALA A 80 -7.93 -30.47 -3.27
C ALA A 80 -8.80 -29.32 -3.81
N PRO A 81 -8.29 -28.08 -3.82
CA PRO A 81 -9.06 -26.92 -4.22
C PRO A 81 -9.48 -27.01 -5.70
N ALA A 82 -10.74 -26.73 -5.98
CA ALA A 82 -11.25 -26.71 -7.36
C ALA A 82 -10.67 -25.53 -8.16
N ARG A 83 -10.33 -24.43 -7.45
CA ARG A 83 -9.76 -23.19 -8.00
C ARG A 83 -8.46 -22.87 -7.28
N PRO A 84 -7.37 -23.59 -7.58
CA PRO A 84 -6.11 -23.42 -6.85
C PRO A 84 -5.37 -22.14 -7.22
N ARG A 85 -5.58 -21.56 -8.42
CA ARG A 85 -4.76 -20.46 -8.92
C ARG A 85 -5.08 -19.14 -8.23
N VAL A 86 -4.01 -18.46 -7.77
CA VAL A 86 -4.03 -17.11 -7.22
C VAL A 86 -3.03 -16.27 -8.03
N LEU A 87 -3.52 -15.21 -8.67
CA LEU A 87 -2.68 -14.30 -9.44
C LEU A 87 -2.35 -13.08 -8.59
N THR A 88 -1.08 -12.65 -8.63
CA THR A 88 -0.63 -11.43 -7.97
C THR A 88 0.61 -10.87 -8.68
N THR A 89 1.07 -9.66 -8.33
CA THR A 89 2.28 -9.11 -8.95
C THR A 89 3.52 -9.40 -8.11
N THR A 90 4.70 -9.35 -8.74
CA THR A 90 6.00 -9.53 -8.07
C THR A 90 6.37 -8.37 -7.15
N ILE A 91 5.64 -7.25 -7.20
CA ILE A 91 5.95 -6.00 -6.48
C ILE A 91 4.97 -5.66 -5.36
N GLU A 92 4.11 -6.61 -4.98
CA GLU A 92 3.12 -6.40 -3.91
C GLU A 92 3.77 -6.13 -2.55
N HIS A 93 2.98 -5.54 -1.66
CA HIS A 93 3.38 -5.39 -0.26
C HIS A 93 3.54 -6.77 0.41
N PRO A 94 4.45 -6.94 1.40
CA PRO A 94 4.62 -8.21 2.13
C PRO A 94 3.32 -8.81 2.68
N ALA A 95 2.31 -7.99 3.05
CA ALA A 95 1.01 -8.48 3.48
C ALA A 95 0.29 -9.33 2.40
N ILE A 96 0.54 -9.08 1.12
CA ILE A 96 0.04 -9.86 -0.02
C ILE A 96 0.99 -11.02 -0.31
N ILE A 97 2.29 -10.74 -0.52
CA ILE A 97 3.29 -11.78 -0.88
C ILE A 97 3.29 -12.92 0.13
N GLU A 98 3.49 -12.61 1.43
CA GLU A 98 3.52 -13.63 2.48
C GLU A 98 2.17 -14.36 2.65
N THR A 99 1.05 -13.68 2.35
CA THR A 99 -0.27 -14.33 2.34
C THR A 99 -0.41 -15.29 1.17
N VAL A 100 0.08 -14.95 -0.02
CA VAL A 100 0.08 -15.83 -1.18
C VAL A 100 1.02 -17.01 -0.95
N GLU A 101 2.24 -16.80 -0.45
CA GLU A 101 3.18 -17.87 -0.06
C GLU A 101 2.55 -18.82 0.98
N TRP A 102 1.82 -18.25 1.95
CA TRP A 102 1.10 -19.08 2.91
C TRP A 102 0.00 -19.92 2.23
N LEU A 103 -0.74 -19.35 1.26
CA LEU A 103 -1.73 -20.10 0.47
C LEU A 103 -1.08 -21.20 -0.37
N GLU A 104 0.10 -20.95 -0.95
CA GLU A 104 0.88 -21.99 -1.66
C GLU A 104 1.22 -23.17 -0.75
N ALA A 105 1.66 -22.89 0.48
CA ALA A 105 1.92 -23.93 1.49
C ALA A 105 0.64 -24.72 1.88
N GLN A 106 -0.56 -24.18 1.58
CA GLN A 106 -1.83 -24.88 1.74
C GLN A 106 -2.33 -25.55 0.44
N GLY A 107 -1.57 -25.48 -0.66
CA GLY A 107 -1.89 -26.13 -1.92
C GLY A 107 -2.47 -25.21 -3.00
N ALA A 108 -2.37 -23.90 -2.84
CA ALA A 108 -2.65 -22.97 -3.93
C ALA A 108 -1.53 -22.99 -4.98
N GLU A 109 -1.88 -22.57 -6.19
CA GLU A 109 -0.95 -22.35 -7.32
C GLU A 109 -0.77 -20.84 -7.50
N ALA A 110 0.29 -20.24 -6.93
CA ALA A 110 0.57 -18.83 -7.13
C ALA A 110 1.09 -18.56 -8.54
N VAL A 111 0.61 -17.49 -9.13
CA VAL A 111 1.04 -16.97 -10.43
C VAL A 111 1.48 -15.53 -10.23
N TYR A 112 2.79 -15.34 -10.21
CA TYR A 112 3.38 -14.01 -10.07
C TYR A 112 3.49 -13.36 -11.45
N LEU A 113 2.84 -12.22 -11.61
CA LEU A 113 2.82 -11.43 -12.83
C LEU A 113 4.01 -10.47 -12.81
N ASP A 114 4.80 -10.52 -13.88
CA ASP A 114 5.98 -9.67 -14.00
C ASP A 114 5.64 -8.21 -14.28
N VAL A 115 6.59 -7.34 -13.95
CA VAL A 115 6.54 -5.90 -14.20
C VAL A 115 7.71 -5.48 -15.09
N ASP A 116 7.58 -4.33 -15.72
CA ASP A 116 8.69 -3.72 -16.47
C ASP A 116 9.71 -3.02 -15.53
N SER A 117 10.76 -2.45 -16.10
CA SER A 117 11.81 -1.74 -15.34
C SER A 117 11.31 -0.51 -14.58
N THR A 118 10.10 -0.04 -14.84
CA THR A 118 9.44 1.04 -14.09
C THR A 118 8.51 0.50 -13.00
N GLY A 119 8.41 -0.83 -12.86
CA GLY A 119 7.49 -1.49 -11.93
C GLY A 119 6.04 -1.45 -12.38
N ARG A 120 5.77 -1.19 -13.66
CA ARG A 120 4.42 -1.26 -14.21
C ARG A 120 4.14 -2.67 -14.71
N LEU A 121 2.98 -3.21 -14.36
CA LEU A 121 2.52 -4.51 -14.81
C LEU A 121 2.40 -4.56 -16.33
N ASP A 122 2.93 -5.61 -16.95
CA ASP A 122 2.66 -5.94 -18.35
C ASP A 122 1.18 -6.33 -18.46
N LEU A 123 0.36 -5.39 -18.89
CA LEU A 123 -1.09 -5.56 -18.95
C LEU A 123 -1.49 -6.68 -19.91
N ASP A 124 -0.87 -6.76 -21.08
CA ASP A 124 -1.22 -7.77 -22.10
C ASP A 124 -0.88 -9.18 -21.60
N ALA A 125 0.27 -9.35 -20.97
CA ALA A 125 0.65 -10.60 -20.32
C ALA A 125 -0.29 -10.97 -19.17
N ALA A 126 -0.65 -10.02 -18.33
CA ALA A 126 -1.57 -10.22 -17.21
C ALA A 126 -2.98 -10.63 -17.69
N LEU A 127 -3.52 -9.95 -18.70
CA LEU A 127 -4.83 -10.26 -19.28
C LEU A 127 -4.81 -11.62 -20.00
N THR A 128 -3.71 -11.98 -20.63
CA THR A 128 -3.51 -13.32 -21.23
C THR A 128 -3.55 -14.40 -20.15
N GLU A 129 -2.85 -14.17 -19.03
CA GLU A 129 -2.80 -15.12 -17.93
C GLU A 129 -4.16 -15.26 -17.21
N LEU A 130 -4.92 -14.18 -17.06
CA LEU A 130 -6.29 -14.23 -16.54
C LEU A 130 -7.22 -15.08 -17.41
N ARG A 131 -7.09 -14.97 -18.74
CA ARG A 131 -7.92 -15.72 -19.71
C ARG A 131 -7.48 -17.16 -19.89
N ARG A 132 -6.28 -17.54 -19.44
CA ARG A 132 -5.75 -18.90 -19.63
C ARG A 132 -6.61 -19.97 -18.96
N ASP A 133 -6.92 -19.80 -17.66
CA ASP A 133 -7.65 -20.78 -16.87
C ASP A 133 -8.63 -20.12 -15.88
N PRO A 134 -9.65 -19.39 -16.34
CA PRO A 134 -10.55 -18.64 -15.46
C PRO A 134 -11.32 -19.56 -14.50
N GLU A 135 -11.65 -20.78 -14.93
CA GLU A 135 -12.37 -21.76 -14.11
C GLU A 135 -11.52 -22.32 -12.96
N ARG A 136 -10.19 -22.28 -13.08
CA ARG A 136 -9.26 -22.71 -12.04
C ARG A 136 -8.74 -21.54 -11.20
N THR A 137 -9.08 -20.31 -11.55
CA THR A 137 -8.61 -19.12 -10.85
C THR A 137 -9.53 -18.75 -9.70
N ALA A 138 -8.99 -18.72 -8.48
CA ALA A 138 -9.72 -18.32 -7.27
C ALA A 138 -9.87 -16.81 -7.17
N LEU A 139 -8.78 -16.06 -7.39
CA LEU A 139 -8.75 -14.60 -7.35
C LEU A 139 -7.51 -14.04 -8.04
N ILE A 140 -7.55 -12.75 -8.32
CA ILE A 140 -6.39 -11.92 -8.64
C ILE A 140 -6.29 -10.78 -7.63
N SER A 141 -5.06 -10.43 -7.19
CA SER A 141 -4.76 -9.31 -6.32
C SER A 141 -3.67 -8.43 -6.94
N VAL A 142 -3.95 -7.14 -7.10
CA VAL A 142 -2.99 -6.16 -7.65
C VAL A 142 -3.09 -4.88 -6.85
N MET A 143 -1.95 -4.35 -6.39
CA MET A 143 -1.93 -3.04 -5.73
C MET A 143 -2.27 -1.92 -6.69
N ALA A 144 -2.95 -0.87 -6.20
CA ALA A 144 -3.25 0.30 -7.03
C ALA A 144 -2.01 1.15 -7.31
N ALA A 145 -1.09 1.19 -6.34
CA ALA A 145 0.15 1.97 -6.43
C ALA A 145 1.25 1.33 -5.57
N ASN A 146 2.46 1.25 -6.10
CA ASN A 146 3.58 0.69 -5.35
C ASN A 146 4.07 1.64 -4.25
N ASN A 147 4.28 1.12 -3.06
CA ASN A 147 4.67 1.88 -1.86
C ASN A 147 6.13 2.33 -1.85
N GLU A 148 7.00 1.73 -2.65
CA GLU A 148 8.42 2.08 -2.73
C GLU A 148 8.69 3.07 -3.87
N ILE A 149 8.41 2.68 -5.09
CA ILE A 149 8.75 3.44 -6.30
C ILE A 149 7.62 4.31 -6.83
N GLY A 150 6.42 4.21 -6.25
CA GLY A 150 5.28 5.08 -6.56
C GLY A 150 4.52 4.74 -7.84
N THR A 151 4.86 3.68 -8.54
CA THR A 151 4.26 3.29 -9.83
C THR A 151 2.78 2.94 -9.69
N LEU A 152 1.93 3.54 -10.52
CA LEU A 152 0.50 3.23 -10.61
C LEU A 152 0.27 2.01 -11.50
N GLN A 153 -0.66 1.12 -11.08
CA GLN A 153 -0.99 -0.09 -11.82
C GLN A 153 -2.28 0.06 -12.65
N PRO A 154 -2.43 -0.69 -13.75
CA PRO A 154 -3.59 -0.64 -14.64
C PRO A 154 -4.79 -1.40 -14.05
N ILE A 155 -5.24 -1.01 -12.85
CA ILE A 155 -6.27 -1.73 -12.09
C ILE A 155 -7.66 -1.67 -12.71
N ALA A 156 -7.96 -0.62 -13.48
CA ALA A 156 -9.25 -0.49 -14.13
C ALA A 156 -9.44 -1.55 -15.24
N GLU A 157 -8.43 -1.71 -16.09
CA GLU A 157 -8.45 -2.68 -17.18
C GLU A 157 -8.47 -4.13 -16.67
N ILE A 158 -7.75 -4.40 -15.57
CA ILE A 158 -7.78 -5.71 -14.90
C ILE A 158 -9.18 -5.98 -14.33
N GLY A 159 -9.79 -4.99 -13.67
CA GLY A 159 -11.13 -5.10 -13.09
C GLY A 159 -12.20 -5.41 -14.13
N GLU A 160 -12.14 -4.77 -15.31
CA GLU A 160 -13.03 -5.06 -16.41
C GLU A 160 -12.98 -6.54 -16.81
N VAL A 161 -11.77 -7.05 -17.09
CA VAL A 161 -11.59 -8.44 -17.54
C VAL A 161 -11.87 -9.44 -16.42
N ALA A 162 -11.46 -9.17 -15.19
CA ALA A 162 -11.75 -10.04 -14.05
C ALA A 162 -13.27 -10.17 -13.83
N ALA A 163 -14.03 -9.07 -13.95
CA ALA A 163 -15.49 -9.08 -13.86
C ALA A 163 -16.15 -9.87 -15.00
N GLU A 164 -15.67 -9.72 -16.25
CA GLU A 164 -16.15 -10.49 -17.41
C GLU A 164 -15.97 -12.01 -17.19
N LEU A 165 -14.85 -12.41 -16.58
CA LEU A 165 -14.51 -13.81 -16.33
C LEU A 165 -15.09 -14.35 -15.01
N GLY A 166 -15.72 -13.50 -14.19
CA GLY A 166 -16.24 -13.89 -12.88
C GLY A 166 -15.13 -14.28 -11.89
N ILE A 167 -13.93 -13.72 -12.05
CA ILE A 167 -12.78 -13.89 -11.16
C ILE A 167 -12.82 -12.78 -10.10
N PRO A 168 -12.83 -13.08 -8.79
CA PRO A 168 -12.70 -12.08 -7.75
C PRO A 168 -11.41 -11.25 -7.92
N PHE A 169 -11.56 -9.93 -7.91
CA PHE A 169 -10.45 -8.98 -8.00
C PHE A 169 -10.30 -8.21 -6.69
N HIS A 170 -9.12 -8.31 -6.08
CA HIS A 170 -8.70 -7.54 -4.92
C HIS A 170 -7.73 -6.43 -5.32
N VAL A 171 -7.92 -5.24 -4.75
CA VAL A 171 -7.04 -4.08 -4.94
C VAL A 171 -6.46 -3.65 -3.60
N ASP A 172 -5.14 -3.72 -3.42
CA ASP A 172 -4.48 -3.01 -2.32
C ASP A 172 -4.35 -1.52 -2.70
N ALA A 173 -5.23 -0.68 -2.14
CA ALA A 173 -5.27 0.75 -2.36
C ALA A 173 -4.66 1.57 -1.20
N VAL A 174 -3.90 0.93 -0.31
CA VAL A 174 -3.29 1.53 0.88
C VAL A 174 -2.46 2.77 0.55
N GLN A 175 -1.72 2.75 -0.54
CA GLN A 175 -0.89 3.89 -0.97
C GLN A 175 -1.61 4.87 -1.90
N ALA A 176 -2.72 4.45 -2.49
CA ALA A 176 -3.47 5.24 -3.47
C ALA A 176 -4.47 6.20 -2.81
N LEU A 177 -5.05 5.81 -1.68
CA LEU A 177 -6.04 6.61 -0.95
C LEU A 177 -5.47 7.99 -0.59
N GLY A 178 -6.21 9.05 -0.99
CA GLY A 178 -5.84 10.44 -0.74
C GLY A 178 -4.69 10.97 -1.61
N GLN A 179 -4.20 10.18 -2.57
CA GLN A 179 -3.21 10.62 -3.56
C GLN A 179 -3.75 10.62 -4.99
N ILE A 180 -4.57 9.64 -5.32
CA ILE A 180 -5.26 9.55 -6.62
C ILE A 180 -6.75 9.29 -6.41
N PRO A 181 -7.61 9.61 -7.38
CA PRO A 181 -9.02 9.25 -7.31
C PRO A 181 -9.22 7.75 -7.21
N LEU A 182 -10.08 7.32 -6.29
CA LEU A 182 -10.52 5.94 -6.17
C LEU A 182 -12.04 5.88 -6.31
N ASP A 183 -12.53 4.97 -7.15
CA ASP A 183 -13.94 4.65 -7.28
C ASP A 183 -14.10 3.13 -7.27
N PHE A 184 -14.43 2.59 -6.09
CA PHE A 184 -14.53 1.16 -5.87
C PHE A 184 -15.56 0.49 -6.80
N ALA A 185 -16.69 1.14 -7.04
CA ALA A 185 -17.72 0.60 -7.92
C ALA A 185 -17.27 0.62 -9.39
N ALA A 186 -16.64 1.70 -9.83
CA ALA A 186 -16.13 1.82 -11.21
C ALA A 186 -14.99 0.84 -11.50
N LEU A 187 -14.14 0.53 -10.52
CA LEU A 187 -13.06 -0.46 -10.65
C LEU A 187 -13.57 -1.90 -10.81
N LYS A 188 -14.87 -2.16 -10.58
CA LYS A 188 -15.44 -3.52 -10.56
C LYS A 188 -14.69 -4.49 -9.65
N ALA A 189 -13.97 -3.96 -8.65
CA ALA A 189 -13.24 -4.76 -7.69
C ALA A 189 -14.20 -5.54 -6.78
N THR A 190 -13.86 -6.79 -6.47
CA THR A 190 -14.58 -7.59 -5.48
C THR A 190 -14.26 -7.15 -4.07
N ALA A 191 -13.00 -6.74 -3.86
CA ALA A 191 -12.50 -6.25 -2.58
C ALA A 191 -11.45 -5.15 -2.79
N MET A 192 -11.36 -4.18 -1.86
CA MET A 192 -10.32 -3.15 -1.86
C MET A 192 -9.87 -2.85 -0.43
N THR A 193 -8.57 -2.83 -0.22
CA THR A 193 -7.96 -2.54 1.09
C THR A 193 -7.55 -1.08 1.20
N ILE A 194 -7.90 -0.43 2.33
CA ILE A 194 -7.46 0.91 2.70
C ILE A 194 -7.07 0.98 4.18
N THR A 195 -6.24 1.96 4.57
CA THR A 195 -5.79 2.10 5.96
C THR A 195 -5.62 3.55 6.39
N ALA A 196 -5.91 3.83 7.67
CA ALA A 196 -5.91 5.20 8.21
C ALA A 196 -4.51 5.79 8.35
N HIS A 197 -3.52 5.03 8.82
CA HIS A 197 -2.19 5.57 9.16
C HIS A 197 -1.39 6.08 7.94
N LYS A 198 -1.74 5.69 6.73
CA LYS A 198 -1.10 6.20 5.50
C LYS A 198 -1.62 7.56 5.05
N ILE A 199 -2.75 7.97 5.59
CA ILE A 199 -3.40 9.25 5.27
C ILE A 199 -3.50 10.20 6.47
N GLY A 200 -2.67 9.99 7.49
CA GLY A 200 -2.66 10.82 8.70
C GLY A 200 -3.71 10.44 9.75
N GLY A 201 -4.43 9.34 9.58
CA GLY A 201 -5.31 8.77 10.59
C GLY A 201 -4.57 7.96 11.66
N PRO A 202 -5.27 7.38 12.66
CA PRO A 202 -4.66 6.59 13.71
C PRO A 202 -4.10 5.25 13.19
N VAL A 203 -3.07 4.77 13.89
CA VAL A 203 -2.58 3.39 13.73
C VAL A 203 -3.61 2.44 14.35
N GLY A 204 -3.71 1.21 13.82
CA GLY A 204 -4.58 0.18 14.38
C GLY A 204 -6.00 0.20 13.83
N VAL A 205 -6.27 0.95 12.76
CA VAL A 205 -7.55 0.95 12.05
C VAL A 205 -7.35 1.02 10.54
N GLY A 206 -8.16 0.26 9.81
CA GLY A 206 -8.27 0.24 8.37
C GLY A 206 -9.64 -0.25 7.95
N ALA A 207 -9.82 -0.48 6.67
CA ALA A 207 -11.05 -1.07 6.16
C ALA A 207 -10.77 -1.96 4.94
N LEU A 208 -11.57 -3.02 4.85
CA LEU A 208 -11.77 -3.83 3.66
C LEU A 208 -13.11 -3.43 3.05
N LEU A 209 -13.08 -2.93 1.83
CA LEU A 209 -14.29 -2.78 1.03
C LEU A 209 -14.62 -4.14 0.39
N LEU A 210 -15.89 -4.55 0.50
CA LEU A 210 -16.39 -5.79 -0.09
C LEU A 210 -17.62 -5.50 -0.94
N GLY A 211 -17.52 -5.72 -2.23
CA GLY A 211 -18.61 -5.53 -3.18
C GLY A 211 -19.83 -6.37 -2.85
N ARG A 212 -20.99 -5.96 -3.35
CA ARG A 212 -22.24 -6.69 -3.18
C ARG A 212 -22.11 -8.11 -3.75
N GLY A 213 -22.49 -9.11 -2.95
CA GLY A 213 -22.39 -10.51 -3.34
C GLY A 213 -21.05 -11.16 -3.04
N ALA A 214 -20.02 -10.40 -2.68
CA ALA A 214 -18.79 -10.96 -2.13
C ALA A 214 -19.04 -11.54 -0.74
N THR A 215 -18.83 -12.83 -0.59
CA THR A 215 -19.02 -13.58 0.66
C THR A 215 -17.75 -14.33 1.02
N PRO A 216 -16.69 -13.62 1.42
CA PRO A 216 -15.44 -14.27 1.83
C PRO A 216 -15.72 -15.16 3.05
N ALA A 217 -15.01 -16.26 3.13
CA ALA A 217 -15.06 -17.10 4.33
C ALA A 217 -14.40 -16.33 5.50
N PRO A 218 -15.00 -16.32 6.71
CA PRO A 218 -14.40 -15.63 7.85
C PRO A 218 -13.12 -16.32 8.28
N ILE A 219 -12.07 -15.55 8.52
CA ILE A 219 -10.80 -16.04 9.07
C ILE A 219 -10.60 -15.65 10.54
N LEU A 220 -11.42 -14.73 11.06
CA LEU A 220 -11.48 -14.36 12.48
C LEU A 220 -12.89 -14.61 13.01
N HIS A 221 -13.03 -15.60 13.88
CA HIS A 221 -14.31 -16.05 14.41
C HIS A 221 -14.65 -15.35 15.73
N GLY A 222 -15.95 -15.16 15.99
CA GLY A 222 -16.45 -14.53 17.21
C GLY A 222 -17.89 -14.03 17.05
N GLY A 223 -18.18 -12.82 17.52
CA GLY A 223 -19.54 -12.26 17.56
C GLY A 223 -20.09 -11.72 16.24
N GLY A 224 -19.38 -11.83 15.12
CA GLY A 224 -19.86 -11.47 13.78
C GLY A 224 -20.17 -9.99 13.57
N GLN A 225 -19.52 -9.08 14.29
CA GLN A 225 -19.83 -7.65 14.31
C GLN A 225 -19.78 -6.98 12.93
N GLU A 226 -18.80 -7.33 12.12
CA GLU A 226 -18.65 -6.82 10.76
C GLU A 226 -19.16 -7.84 9.74
N ARG A 227 -20.50 -7.91 9.57
CA ARG A 227 -21.20 -8.76 8.59
C ARG A 227 -20.79 -10.25 8.64
N SER A 228 -20.39 -10.74 9.81
CA SER A 228 -19.81 -12.08 9.99
C SER A 228 -18.54 -12.37 9.16
N VAL A 229 -17.97 -11.36 8.51
CA VAL A 229 -16.68 -11.42 7.84
C VAL A 229 -15.56 -11.24 8.85
N ARG A 230 -15.70 -10.24 9.75
CA ARG A 230 -14.73 -9.95 10.80
C ARG A 230 -15.43 -9.84 12.15
N SER A 231 -14.92 -10.54 13.16
CA SER A 231 -15.44 -10.52 14.53
C SER A 231 -14.57 -9.67 15.44
N GLY A 232 -15.15 -9.17 16.51
CA GLY A 232 -14.50 -8.36 17.56
C GLY A 232 -15.20 -7.04 17.79
N THR A 233 -15.12 -6.53 19.01
CA THR A 233 -15.67 -5.21 19.37
C THR A 233 -14.99 -4.15 18.52
N LEU A 234 -15.82 -3.27 17.92
CA LEU A 234 -15.34 -2.23 17.03
C LEU A 234 -14.67 -1.09 17.80
N ASP A 235 -13.58 -0.59 17.28
CA ASP A 235 -12.94 0.65 17.73
C ASP A 235 -13.70 1.85 17.16
N VAL A 236 -14.62 2.39 17.95
CA VAL A 236 -15.44 3.55 17.55
C VAL A 236 -14.58 4.78 17.30
N ALA A 237 -13.61 5.04 18.19
CA ALA A 237 -12.76 6.21 18.08
C ALA A 237 -11.87 6.16 16.84
N GLY A 238 -11.25 4.99 16.60
CA GLY A 238 -10.44 4.75 15.40
C GLY A 238 -11.25 4.87 14.12
N ALA A 239 -12.44 4.28 14.06
CA ALA A 239 -13.31 4.34 12.88
C ALA A 239 -13.74 5.79 12.54
N VAL A 240 -14.13 6.57 13.55
CA VAL A 240 -14.53 7.99 13.37
C VAL A 240 -13.33 8.85 12.96
N ALA A 241 -12.17 8.65 13.59
CA ALA A 241 -10.94 9.36 13.21
C ALA A 241 -10.43 8.95 11.81
N PHE A 242 -10.62 7.68 11.41
CA PHE A 242 -10.32 7.24 10.05
C PHE A 242 -11.20 7.94 9.03
N ALA A 243 -12.50 8.02 9.27
CA ALA A 243 -13.43 8.75 8.39
C ALA A 243 -13.05 10.24 8.28
N ALA A 244 -12.66 10.89 9.38
CA ALA A 244 -12.19 12.27 9.37
C ALA A 244 -10.88 12.42 8.55
N ALA A 245 -9.96 11.46 8.64
CA ALA A 245 -8.75 11.45 7.83
C ALA A 245 -9.06 11.23 6.34
N VAL A 246 -10.00 10.35 6.01
CA VAL A 246 -10.46 10.13 4.62
C VAL A 246 -11.08 11.41 4.06
N ASP A 247 -11.99 12.04 4.79
CA ASP A 247 -12.62 13.30 4.38
C ASP A 247 -11.58 14.39 4.10
N LEU A 248 -10.62 14.56 5.01
CA LEU A 248 -9.52 15.52 4.86
C LEU A 248 -8.69 15.29 3.60
N VAL A 249 -8.38 14.02 3.25
CA VAL A 249 -7.51 13.71 2.11
C VAL A 249 -8.26 13.60 0.78
N THR A 250 -9.57 13.44 0.79
CA THR A 250 -10.38 13.37 -0.44
C THR A 250 -11.06 14.70 -0.80
N THR A 251 -11.23 15.60 0.18
CA THR A 251 -11.61 16.98 -0.09
C THR A 251 -10.46 17.68 -0.83
N ASP A 252 -10.76 18.34 -1.93
CA ASP A 252 -9.78 19.04 -2.81
C ASP A 252 -8.61 18.13 -3.26
N LEU A 253 -8.87 16.84 -3.45
CA LEU A 253 -7.87 15.84 -3.85
C LEU A 253 -7.08 16.25 -5.10
N GLU A 254 -7.77 16.77 -6.13
CA GLU A 254 -7.13 17.16 -7.38
C GLU A 254 -6.11 18.30 -7.17
N ALA A 255 -6.48 19.36 -6.46
CA ALA A 255 -5.59 20.48 -6.17
C ALA A 255 -4.39 20.06 -5.30
N ARG A 256 -4.64 19.19 -4.32
CA ARG A 256 -3.57 18.63 -3.47
C ARG A 256 -2.61 17.76 -4.25
N SER A 257 -3.13 16.86 -5.08
CA SER A 257 -2.32 15.96 -5.91
C SER A 257 -1.49 16.76 -6.92
N ALA A 258 -2.04 17.79 -7.52
CA ALA A 258 -1.31 18.70 -8.41
C ALA A 258 -0.15 19.38 -7.69
N ARG A 259 -0.40 19.99 -6.52
CA ARG A 259 0.64 20.63 -5.70
C ARG A 259 1.75 19.66 -5.29
N LEU A 260 1.39 18.46 -4.81
CA LEU A 260 2.39 17.46 -4.43
C LEU A 260 3.19 16.97 -5.65
N SER A 261 2.56 16.83 -6.81
CA SER A 261 3.25 16.48 -8.06
C SER A 261 4.26 17.55 -8.47
N GLU A 262 3.92 18.83 -8.35
CA GLU A 262 4.85 19.95 -8.63
C GLU A 262 6.07 19.91 -7.68
N LEU A 263 5.84 19.71 -6.38
CA LEU A 263 6.91 19.59 -5.39
C LEU A 263 7.80 18.35 -5.63
N ARG A 264 7.17 17.20 -5.96
CA ARG A 264 7.86 15.98 -6.33
C ARG A 264 8.72 16.18 -7.58
N ASP A 265 8.19 16.78 -8.63
CA ASP A 265 8.91 17.00 -9.88
C ASP A 265 10.06 18.00 -9.70
N ARG A 266 9.87 19.03 -8.86
CA ARG A 266 10.96 19.91 -8.42
C ARG A 266 12.07 19.14 -7.67
N LEU A 267 11.70 18.25 -6.75
CA LEU A 267 12.65 17.40 -6.04
C LEU A 267 13.40 16.48 -7.00
N ILE A 268 12.70 15.81 -7.91
CA ILE A 268 13.31 14.93 -8.92
C ILE A 268 14.32 15.70 -9.77
N ALA A 269 13.91 16.81 -10.35
CA ALA A 269 14.80 17.66 -11.18
C ALA A 269 16.02 18.19 -10.40
N GLY A 270 15.80 18.57 -9.15
CA GLY A 270 16.86 19.04 -8.25
C GLY A 270 17.89 17.95 -7.95
N ILE A 271 17.48 16.74 -7.65
CA ILE A 271 18.37 15.59 -7.42
C ILE A 271 19.16 15.27 -8.69
N GLU A 272 18.50 15.15 -9.83
CA GLU A 272 19.15 14.82 -11.11
C GLU A 272 20.18 15.85 -11.55
N SER A 273 19.95 17.14 -11.24
CA SER A 273 20.88 18.22 -11.59
C SER A 273 22.04 18.35 -10.62
N SER A 274 21.92 17.92 -9.36
CA SER A 274 22.90 18.15 -8.30
C SER A 274 23.70 16.90 -7.93
N ILE A 275 23.20 15.69 -8.23
CA ILE A 275 23.82 14.41 -7.85
C ILE A 275 24.17 13.62 -9.09
N ASP A 276 25.44 13.59 -9.44
CA ASP A 276 25.92 12.81 -10.58
C ASP A 276 25.69 11.30 -10.36
N GLY A 277 25.10 10.65 -11.37
CA GLY A 277 24.78 9.22 -11.37
C GLY A 277 23.57 8.82 -10.52
N ALA A 278 22.80 9.75 -9.96
CA ALA A 278 21.52 9.43 -9.32
C ALA A 278 20.52 8.93 -10.37
N VAL A 279 19.83 7.81 -10.08
CA VAL A 279 18.87 7.18 -11.00
C VAL A 279 17.50 7.13 -10.36
N LEU A 280 16.50 7.76 -11.01
CA LEU A 280 15.10 7.69 -10.57
C LEU A 280 14.54 6.28 -10.83
N SER A 281 14.00 5.64 -9.81
CA SER A 281 13.27 4.36 -9.94
C SER A 281 11.78 4.64 -10.17
N GLY A 282 11.15 3.82 -11.02
CA GLY A 282 9.74 3.97 -11.39
C GLY A 282 9.47 5.04 -12.46
N PRO A 283 8.22 5.23 -12.90
CA PRO A 283 7.86 6.10 -14.01
C PRO A 283 7.92 7.59 -13.64
N ARG A 284 7.75 8.46 -14.62
CA ARG A 284 7.61 9.91 -14.45
C ARG A 284 6.16 10.34 -14.66
N GLY A 285 5.85 11.55 -14.22
CA GLY A 285 4.58 12.21 -14.52
C GLY A 285 3.37 11.54 -13.89
N ALA A 286 2.32 11.33 -14.67
CA ALA A 286 1.01 10.88 -14.20
C ALA A 286 0.95 9.39 -13.79
N ASP A 287 1.89 8.57 -14.25
CA ASP A 287 1.95 7.14 -13.88
C ASP A 287 2.62 6.89 -12.52
N ARG A 288 2.93 7.96 -11.78
CA ARG A 288 3.54 7.94 -10.45
C ARG A 288 2.64 8.61 -9.42
N LEU A 289 2.64 8.09 -8.18
CA LEU A 289 2.03 8.76 -7.03
C LEU A 289 2.54 10.20 -6.88
N PRO A 290 1.65 11.17 -6.63
CA PRO A 290 2.01 12.58 -6.46
C PRO A 290 3.09 12.85 -5.41
N ALA A 291 3.09 12.07 -4.32
CA ALA A 291 3.93 12.32 -3.16
C ALA A 291 5.19 11.46 -3.08
N ASN A 292 5.54 10.70 -4.13
CA ASN A 292 6.63 9.72 -4.06
C ASN A 292 7.76 10.03 -5.05
N ALA A 293 9.01 10.06 -4.55
CA ALA A 293 10.23 10.01 -5.36
C ALA A 293 11.18 8.97 -4.78
N HIS A 294 11.67 8.05 -5.61
CA HIS A 294 12.59 6.99 -5.20
C HIS A 294 13.83 7.01 -6.10
N PHE A 295 15.00 7.02 -5.49
CA PHE A 295 16.26 7.09 -6.21
C PHE A 295 17.23 6.00 -5.79
N THR A 296 18.02 5.55 -6.74
CA THR A 296 19.24 4.77 -6.53
C THR A 296 20.44 5.73 -6.60
N PHE A 297 21.36 5.63 -5.64
CA PHE A 297 22.58 6.44 -5.55
C PHE A 297 23.82 5.52 -5.65
N PRO A 298 24.32 5.23 -6.85
CA PRO A 298 25.42 4.30 -7.04
C PRO A 298 26.65 4.65 -6.19
N GLY A 299 27.23 3.62 -5.55
CA GLY A 299 28.40 3.76 -4.68
C GLY A 299 28.10 4.25 -3.26
N CYS A 300 26.83 4.53 -2.93
CA CYS A 300 26.40 4.82 -1.58
C CYS A 300 26.00 3.55 -0.83
N GLU A 301 26.05 3.62 0.49
CA GLU A 301 25.36 2.68 1.36
C GLU A 301 24.05 3.32 1.83
N GLY A 302 22.91 2.61 1.62
CA GLY A 302 21.57 3.18 1.87
C GLY A 302 21.36 3.64 3.31
N ASP A 303 21.86 2.87 4.28
CA ASP A 303 21.79 3.24 5.69
C ASP A 303 22.60 4.49 6.02
N SER A 304 23.75 4.71 5.34
CA SER A 304 24.56 5.91 5.48
C SER A 304 23.83 7.15 4.94
N LEU A 305 23.07 7.01 3.86
CA LEU A 305 22.18 8.08 3.35
C LEU A 305 21.08 8.41 4.36
N LEU A 306 20.40 7.38 4.87
CA LEU A 306 19.33 7.52 5.84
C LEU A 306 19.81 8.27 7.09
N PHE A 307 20.88 7.79 7.73
CA PHE A 307 21.42 8.43 8.94
C PHE A 307 21.99 9.82 8.70
N GLY A 308 22.60 10.05 7.53
CA GLY A 308 23.12 11.35 7.15
C GLY A 308 22.03 12.40 6.97
N LEU A 309 20.87 12.02 6.44
CA LEU A 309 19.70 12.88 6.30
C LEU A 309 18.99 13.08 7.65
N ASP A 310 18.79 12.01 8.43
CA ASP A 310 18.16 12.06 9.75
C ASP A 310 18.92 13.01 10.72
N ALA A 311 20.24 12.94 10.72
CA ALA A 311 21.08 13.85 11.51
C ALA A 311 20.90 15.34 11.15
N ARG A 312 20.30 15.63 9.99
CA ARG A 312 19.94 16.98 9.52
C ARG A 312 18.47 17.31 9.69
N GLY A 313 17.71 16.44 10.38
CA GLY A 313 16.25 16.58 10.59
C GLY A 313 15.40 16.25 9.37
N LEU A 314 15.95 15.53 8.40
CA LEU A 314 15.26 15.11 7.17
C LEU A 314 14.91 13.62 7.24
N ALA A 315 13.68 13.32 7.60
CA ALA A 315 13.17 11.95 7.72
C ALA A 315 12.88 11.36 6.34
N THR A 316 13.62 10.32 5.95
CA THR A 316 13.49 9.61 4.69
C THR A 316 13.44 8.08 4.93
N SER A 317 13.46 7.25 3.88
CA SER A 317 13.42 5.79 4.03
C SER A 317 14.27 5.12 2.97
N THR A 318 14.90 3.99 3.29
CA THR A 318 15.60 3.15 2.31
C THR A 318 14.68 2.41 1.34
N GLY A 319 13.36 2.53 1.48
CA GLY A 319 12.39 1.84 0.62
C GLY A 319 12.07 0.42 1.10
N SER A 320 13.06 -0.42 1.34
CA SER A 320 12.86 -1.77 1.86
C SER A 320 12.53 -1.76 3.36
N ALA A 321 11.58 -2.58 3.80
CA ALA A 321 11.32 -2.77 5.21
C ALA A 321 12.51 -3.47 5.85
N CYS A 322 13.12 -2.85 6.88
CA CYS A 322 14.13 -3.51 7.70
C CYS A 322 13.51 -4.69 8.45
N SER A 323 13.74 -5.91 7.99
CA SER A 323 13.41 -7.10 8.75
C SER A 323 14.50 -7.31 9.79
N ALA A 324 14.20 -7.06 11.07
CA ALA A 324 15.07 -7.32 12.22
C ALA A 324 16.47 -6.66 12.17
N GLY A 325 16.59 -5.45 11.59
CA GLY A 325 17.87 -4.70 11.56
C GLY A 325 18.87 -5.14 10.48
N VAL A 326 18.48 -6.04 9.59
CA VAL A 326 19.29 -6.40 8.41
C VAL A 326 18.64 -5.79 7.17
N SER A 327 19.37 -4.90 6.49
CA SER A 327 18.97 -4.33 5.21
C SER A 327 18.97 -5.43 4.14
N ARG A 328 17.78 -5.91 3.74
CA ARG A 328 17.64 -6.79 2.58
C ARG A 328 17.39 -5.95 1.33
N PRO A 329 17.90 -6.36 0.16
CA PRO A 329 17.56 -5.68 -1.08
C PRO A 329 16.04 -5.72 -1.29
N SER A 330 15.48 -4.63 -1.80
CA SER A 330 14.04 -4.54 -2.08
C SER A 330 13.65 -5.55 -3.16
N HIS A 331 12.67 -6.41 -2.87
CA HIS A 331 12.10 -7.33 -3.86
C HIS A 331 11.46 -6.57 -5.04
N VAL A 332 10.93 -5.37 -4.78
CA VAL A 332 10.36 -4.49 -5.82
C VAL A 332 11.44 -4.09 -6.83
N LEU A 333 12.59 -3.64 -6.34
CA LEU A 333 13.69 -3.20 -7.20
C LEU A 333 14.32 -4.38 -7.97
N LEU A 334 14.44 -5.55 -7.32
CA LEU A 334 14.88 -6.77 -7.98
C LEU A 334 13.89 -7.18 -9.10
N ALA A 335 12.59 -7.10 -8.85
CA ALA A 335 11.56 -7.35 -9.86
C ALA A 335 11.62 -6.36 -11.03
N CYS A 336 12.05 -5.11 -10.78
CA CYS A 336 12.30 -4.10 -11.82
C CYS A 336 13.63 -4.33 -12.57
N GLY A 337 14.39 -5.39 -12.26
CA GLY A 337 15.64 -5.77 -12.95
C GLY A 337 16.90 -5.14 -12.38
N LEU A 338 16.86 -4.49 -11.20
CA LEU A 338 18.08 -4.05 -10.52
C LEU A 338 18.80 -5.26 -9.90
N ASP A 339 20.13 -5.21 -9.89
CA ASP A 339 20.94 -6.15 -9.10
C ASP A 339 20.87 -5.82 -7.59
N GLU A 340 21.27 -6.79 -6.75
CA GLU A 340 21.22 -6.64 -5.29
C GLU A 340 22.05 -5.47 -4.76
N ASP A 341 23.22 -5.21 -5.35
CA ASP A 341 24.09 -4.12 -4.92
C ASP A 341 23.43 -2.76 -5.19
N SER A 342 22.88 -2.58 -6.38
CA SER A 342 22.11 -1.38 -6.75
C SER A 342 20.86 -1.20 -5.89
N ALA A 343 20.14 -2.29 -5.60
CA ALA A 343 18.92 -2.26 -4.77
C ALA A 343 19.18 -1.87 -3.31
N ARG A 344 20.43 -1.96 -2.82
CA ARG A 344 20.83 -1.51 -1.46
C ARG A 344 21.19 -0.03 -1.39
N THR A 345 21.44 0.62 -2.53
CA THR A 345 21.92 2.02 -2.60
C THR A 345 20.78 3.03 -2.77
N THR A 346 19.62 2.77 -2.20
CA THR A 346 18.41 3.49 -2.53
C THR A 346 17.89 4.34 -1.40
N GLN A 347 17.14 5.40 -1.76
CA GLN A 347 16.43 6.27 -0.83
C GLN A 347 15.07 6.66 -1.40
N ARG A 348 14.02 6.50 -0.58
CA ARG A 348 12.67 6.96 -0.86
C ARG A 348 12.41 8.27 -0.14
N PHE A 349 11.92 9.25 -0.88
CA PHE A 349 11.44 10.54 -0.40
C PHE A 349 9.91 10.56 -0.55
N THR A 350 9.21 10.76 0.56
CA THR A 350 7.75 10.84 0.56
C THR A 350 7.32 12.20 1.08
N LEU A 351 6.57 12.94 0.27
CA LEU A 351 6.06 14.26 0.60
C LEU A 351 4.78 14.13 1.44
N GLY A 352 4.68 14.87 2.53
CA GLY A 352 3.48 14.95 3.36
C GLY A 352 2.48 15.98 2.83
N HIS A 353 1.27 15.97 3.40
CA HIS A 353 0.22 16.95 3.07
C HIS A 353 0.65 18.39 3.39
N ASP A 354 1.55 18.58 4.33
CA ASP A 354 2.10 19.86 4.83
C ASP A 354 3.49 20.19 4.25
N THR A 355 4.05 19.32 3.40
CA THR A 355 5.34 19.60 2.75
C THR A 355 5.27 20.87 1.91
N THR A 356 6.28 21.73 2.08
CA THR A 356 6.44 23.01 1.42
C THR A 356 7.61 23.00 0.43
N GLU A 357 7.72 24.06 -0.40
CA GLU A 357 8.90 24.26 -1.25
C GLU A 357 10.17 24.39 -0.41
N ALA A 358 10.10 25.04 0.77
CA ALA A 358 11.24 25.21 1.65
C ALA A 358 11.78 23.87 2.19
N ASP A 359 10.89 22.88 2.43
CA ASP A 359 11.30 21.53 2.83
C ASP A 359 12.03 20.80 1.70
N VAL A 360 11.56 20.94 0.46
CA VAL A 360 12.23 20.42 -0.74
C VAL A 360 13.59 21.07 -0.92
N ASP A 361 13.69 22.40 -0.78
CA ASP A 361 14.93 23.14 -0.92
C ASP A 361 15.93 22.77 0.19
N ALA A 362 15.47 22.56 1.42
CA ALA A 362 16.31 22.10 2.52
C ALA A 362 16.92 20.71 2.24
N LEU A 363 16.11 19.80 1.71
CA LEU A 363 16.60 18.47 1.30
C LEU A 363 17.63 18.58 0.17
N LEU A 364 17.34 19.34 -0.89
CA LEU A 364 18.22 19.53 -2.03
C LEU A 364 19.56 20.19 -1.63
N ALA A 365 19.55 21.10 -0.66
CA ALA A 365 20.76 21.71 -0.14
C ALA A 365 21.64 20.74 0.68
N ALA A 366 21.01 19.82 1.43
CA ALA A 366 21.73 18.87 2.28
C ALA A 366 22.24 17.63 1.52
N LEU A 367 21.51 17.18 0.51
CA LEU A 367 21.70 15.88 -0.15
C LEU A 367 23.10 15.70 -0.79
N PRO A 368 23.72 16.70 -1.48
CA PRO A 368 25.02 16.51 -2.11
C PRO A 368 26.12 16.11 -1.12
N GLU A 369 26.19 16.78 0.04
CA GLU A 369 27.16 16.46 1.08
C GLU A 369 26.92 15.06 1.68
N VAL A 370 25.64 14.71 1.92
CA VAL A 370 25.28 13.41 2.46
C VAL A 370 25.64 12.27 1.48
N VAL A 371 25.36 12.46 0.20
CA VAL A 371 25.72 11.49 -0.86
C VAL A 371 27.24 11.31 -0.93
N GLU A 372 28.02 12.41 -0.87
CA GLU A 372 29.48 12.32 -0.86
C GLU A 372 30.01 11.56 0.36
N GLN A 373 29.45 11.82 1.54
CA GLN A 373 29.80 11.09 2.77
C GLN A 373 29.43 9.60 2.67
N ALA A 374 28.25 9.27 2.16
CA ALA A 374 27.77 7.89 1.98
C ALA A 374 28.62 7.12 0.94
N ARG A 375 29.06 7.76 -0.15
CA ARG A 375 29.98 7.17 -1.13
C ARG A 375 31.34 6.85 -0.51
N ARG A 376 31.88 7.73 0.32
CA ARG A 376 33.14 7.46 1.07
C ARG A 376 32.99 6.26 2.02
N ALA A 377 31.87 6.14 2.72
CA ALA A 377 31.58 5.02 3.59
C ALA A 377 31.46 3.71 2.78
N GLY A 378 30.74 3.70 1.67
CA GLY A 378 30.61 2.55 0.77
C GLY A 378 31.95 2.07 0.18
N MET A 379 32.89 2.97 -0.12
CA MET A 379 34.23 2.58 -0.56
C MET A 379 35.07 1.89 0.53
N VAL A 380 34.82 2.18 1.81
CA VAL A 380 35.54 1.58 2.95
C VAL A 380 34.97 0.20 3.29
N SER A 381 33.66 -0.01 3.11
CA SER A 381 32.99 -1.28 3.36
C SER A 381 33.09 -2.29 2.22
N ALA A 382 33.44 -1.84 1.03
CA ALA A 382 33.64 -2.73 -0.12
C ALA A 382 34.83 -3.67 0.11
N THR A 383 34.58 -5.00 0.08
CA THR A 383 35.66 -6.00 0.16
C THR A 383 36.67 -5.74 -0.96
N PRO A 384 37.97 -5.54 -0.66
CA PRO A 384 38.98 -5.26 -1.68
C PRO A 384 38.98 -6.33 -2.78
N ARG A 385 39.04 -5.93 -4.06
CA ARG A 385 39.00 -6.87 -5.21
C ARG A 385 40.02 -8.01 -5.11
N TRP A 386 41.15 -7.81 -4.41
CA TRP A 386 42.15 -8.85 -4.19
C TRP A 386 41.72 -9.95 -3.22
N MET A 387 40.70 -9.72 -2.35
CA MET A 387 40.11 -10.75 -1.49
C MET A 387 39.02 -11.58 -2.22
N GLN A 388 38.49 -11.11 -3.34
CA GLN A 388 37.43 -11.80 -4.09
C GLN A 388 37.95 -12.91 -5.02
N GLY A 389 39.27 -13.02 -5.17
CA GLY A 389 39.92 -14.00 -6.05
C GLY A 389 40.55 -15.22 -5.37
N ALA A 390 40.25 -15.46 -4.08
CA ALA A 390 40.85 -16.54 -3.29
C ALA A 390 39.75 -17.50 -2.76
N SER A 391 38.94 -18.06 -3.64
CA SER A 391 38.07 -19.22 -3.33
C SER A 391 38.12 -20.24 -4.48
#